data_8d52e17ef398e2eb6caa23e87f325043
#
_entry.id   8d52e17ef398e2eb6caa23e87f325043
#
_cell.length_a   1.000
_cell.length_b   1.000
_cell.length_c   1.000
_cell.angle_alpha   90.00
_cell.angle_beta   90.00
_cell.angle_gamma   90.00
#
_symmetry.space_group_name_H-M   'P 1'
#
loop_
_entity.id
_entity.type
_entity.pdbx_description
1 polymer ?
#
loop_
_entity_poly.entity_id
_entity_poly.type
_entity_poly.pdbx_seq_one_letter_code
_entity_poly.pdbx_strand_id
1 'polypeptide(L)'
;MKRYLCAAVLALAMSCGLKEIGGEHVQSGDGTIWEGPGTSIADGAIQGKRTIWYATGFEYPEGYDWKSDPESGSVKCSLVVFANGVPMMKVPVGDDYETGSGPDMHRIIDGCLYTDYSSDSETVLKKNGKEVVRYSGREMIVSMHVDDDDIYTLGQPRAGGGFTFRRNGEVQLSRENGYVLSGFRKDSQGLSFAFSETIKASGEALERYYLAVGDEVRQIAVREDIKKVWDVVLYEGEICYLASFVGISTPVLVKGDLMTALDMPLSMQMISGSLIPAEGSIYVEAICGRNALQFIGGIWKDGKQYKIFNSGQIVSNICTWEDGICCTVSQMVPTGLSQIFRCGETIQAPAGFVVMGIKPVAMVDGIMYVAMNPLAGGHPLIWKDGETEPLKINGYLSSIYADQPSQDTVRD
;
A
#
# COMPACT_ATOMS: atom_id res chain seq x y z
N MET A 1 2.21 20.02 16.70
CA MET A 1 1.60 20.65 15.53
C MET A 1 2.13 20.13 14.17
N LYS A 2 3.41 19.77 14.01
CA LYS A 2 3.97 19.25 12.73
C LYS A 2 3.56 17.80 12.37
N ARG A 3 3.17 16.97 13.34
CA ARG A 3 2.75 15.56 13.11
C ARG A 3 1.37 15.42 12.45
N TYR A 4 0.52 16.45 12.57
CA TYR A 4 -0.82 16.45 11.95
C TYR A 4 -0.81 16.82 10.47
N LEU A 5 0.28 17.39 9.95
CA LEU A 5 0.35 17.82 8.56
C LEU A 5 0.56 16.64 7.59
N CYS A 6 1.36 15.63 7.99
CA CYS A 6 1.52 14.41 7.18
C CYS A 6 0.23 13.58 7.14
N ALA A 7 -0.46 13.46 8.28
CA ALA A 7 -1.77 12.81 8.33
C ALA A 7 -2.83 13.58 7.53
N ALA A 8 -2.77 14.92 7.53
CA ALA A 8 -3.70 15.75 6.76
C ALA A 8 -3.46 15.69 5.25
N VAL A 9 -2.22 15.52 4.78
CA VAL A 9 -1.91 15.35 3.34
C VAL A 9 -2.36 13.97 2.85
N LEU A 10 -2.16 12.91 3.66
CA LEU A 10 -2.74 11.59 3.36
C LEU A 10 -4.28 11.58 3.52
N ALA A 11 -4.82 12.24 4.54
CA ALA A 11 -6.26 12.35 4.74
C ALA A 11 -6.96 13.19 3.67
N LEU A 12 -6.31 14.23 3.11
CA LEU A 12 -6.85 15.00 1.99
C LEU A 12 -6.86 14.20 0.67
N ALA A 13 -5.94 13.28 0.48
CA ALA A 13 -6.00 12.33 -0.64
C ALA A 13 -7.13 11.28 -0.47
N MET A 14 -7.57 11.04 0.78
CA MET A 14 -8.66 10.10 1.12
C MET A 14 -9.99 10.79 1.46
N SER A 15 -10.03 12.11 1.65
CA SER A 15 -11.20 12.83 2.16
C SER A 15 -12.25 13.24 1.11
N CYS A 16 -12.32 12.57 -0.02
CA CYS A 16 -13.57 12.57 -0.76
C CYS A 16 -14.56 11.63 -0.07
N GLY A 17 -15.12 12.10 1.05
CA GLY A 17 -16.39 11.64 1.56
C GLY A 17 -16.43 10.54 2.62
N LEU A 18 -15.83 10.70 3.80
CA LEU A 18 -16.16 9.83 4.94
C LEU A 18 -16.44 10.66 6.20
N LYS A 19 -17.71 10.67 6.60
CA LYS A 19 -18.18 11.10 7.93
C LYS A 19 -18.40 9.87 8.81
N GLU A 20 -18.03 9.99 10.09
CA GLU A 20 -18.35 9.00 11.11
C GLU A 20 -19.87 8.83 11.27
N ILE A 21 -20.33 7.59 11.29
CA ILE A 21 -21.71 7.24 11.65
C ILE A 21 -21.63 6.22 12.78
N GLY A 22 -22.29 6.54 13.90
CA GLY A 22 -22.48 5.61 15.00
C GLY A 22 -23.55 4.56 14.64
N GLY A 23 -23.26 3.28 14.83
CA GLY A 23 -24.10 2.18 14.43
C GLY A 23 -24.75 1.43 15.59
N GLU A 24 -25.98 1.00 15.41
CA GLU A 24 -26.69 0.02 16.23
C GLU A 24 -26.46 -1.41 15.69
N HIS A 25 -26.38 -2.36 16.60
CA HIS A 25 -26.13 -3.79 16.31
C HIS A 25 -27.22 -4.44 15.44
N VAL A 26 -26.82 -5.04 14.31
CA VAL A 26 -27.66 -5.97 13.55
C VAL A 26 -26.90 -7.27 13.28
N GLN A 27 -27.60 -8.40 13.47
CA GLN A 27 -27.08 -9.76 13.33
C GLN A 27 -26.51 -10.07 11.94
N SER A 28 -25.37 -10.75 11.92
CA SER A 28 -24.63 -11.19 10.72
C SER A 28 -25.49 -12.02 9.78
N GLY A 29 -25.73 -11.49 8.60
CA GLY A 29 -26.26 -12.27 7.48
C GLY A 29 -25.17 -13.17 6.88
N ASP A 30 -25.54 -14.41 6.63
CA ASP A 30 -24.72 -15.44 5.99
C ASP A 30 -24.25 -14.93 4.60
N GLY A 31 -22.94 -14.65 4.48
CA GLY A 31 -22.37 -14.12 3.26
C GLY A 31 -22.42 -15.16 2.14
N THR A 32 -23.26 -14.95 1.15
CA THR A 32 -23.29 -15.79 -0.05
C THR A 32 -22.03 -15.57 -0.85
N ILE A 33 -21.12 -16.53 -0.80
CA ILE A 33 -20.00 -16.61 -1.73
C ILE A 33 -20.62 -17.04 -3.09
N TRP A 34 -20.54 -16.18 -4.08
CA TRP A 34 -20.93 -16.56 -5.44
C TRP A 34 -19.82 -17.43 -6.04
N GLU A 35 -20.00 -18.74 -5.99
CA GLU A 35 -19.20 -19.66 -6.80
C GLU A 35 -19.76 -19.58 -8.21
N GLY A 36 -19.07 -18.91 -9.11
CA GLY A 36 -19.37 -18.97 -10.53
C GLY A 36 -19.35 -20.43 -11.01
N PRO A 37 -19.99 -20.74 -12.15
CA PRO A 37 -20.17 -22.12 -12.58
C PRO A 37 -18.82 -22.84 -12.73
N GLY A 38 -18.50 -23.64 -11.73
CA GLY A 38 -17.67 -24.81 -11.77
C GLY A 38 -16.22 -24.66 -12.22
N THR A 39 -15.45 -23.74 -11.62
CA THR A 39 -13.98 -23.90 -11.61
C THR A 39 -13.47 -23.54 -10.23
N SER A 40 -13.27 -24.54 -9.38
CA SER A 40 -12.29 -24.40 -8.31
C SER A 40 -10.94 -24.19 -9.01
N ILE A 41 -10.28 -23.06 -8.71
CA ILE A 41 -8.96 -22.75 -9.29
C ILE A 41 -7.93 -23.80 -8.90
N ALA A 42 -8.21 -24.64 -7.91
CA ALA A 42 -7.35 -25.73 -7.45
C ALA A 42 -7.19 -26.90 -8.43
N ASP A 43 -8.12 -27.13 -9.38
CA ASP A 43 -8.10 -28.33 -10.22
C ASP A 43 -7.99 -28.08 -11.73
N GLY A 44 -8.02 -26.83 -12.16
CA GLY A 44 -7.76 -26.49 -13.56
C GLY A 44 -6.27 -26.27 -13.79
N ALA A 45 -5.48 -27.33 -13.93
CA ALA A 45 -4.15 -27.25 -14.51
C ALA A 45 -4.24 -26.54 -15.87
N ILE A 46 -4.09 -25.21 -15.86
CA ILE A 46 -3.88 -24.41 -17.06
C ILE A 46 -2.51 -24.84 -17.57
N GLN A 47 -2.50 -25.75 -18.55
CA GLN A 47 -1.30 -26.06 -19.31
C GLN A 47 -0.80 -24.79 -20.00
N GLY A 48 0.25 -24.21 -19.45
CA GLY A 48 0.89 -22.98 -19.88
C GLY A 48 0.95 -22.01 -18.70
N LYS A 49 2.15 -21.61 -18.27
CA LYS A 49 2.42 -20.59 -17.24
C LYS A 49 1.79 -19.24 -17.68
N ARG A 50 0.51 -19.06 -17.49
CA ARG A 50 -0.13 -17.75 -17.62
C ARG A 50 -0.13 -17.10 -16.26
N THR A 51 0.59 -16.01 -16.13
CA THR A 51 0.50 -15.15 -14.97
C THR A 51 -0.92 -14.65 -14.84
N ILE A 52 -1.47 -14.75 -13.64
CA ILE A 52 -2.83 -14.29 -13.34
C ILE A 52 -2.71 -12.93 -12.69
N TRP A 53 -3.42 -11.94 -13.25
CA TRP A 53 -3.63 -10.69 -12.55
C TRP A 53 -5.01 -10.66 -11.92
N TYR A 54 -5.10 -10.01 -10.77
CA TYR A 54 -6.34 -9.83 -10.03
C TYR A 54 -6.63 -8.34 -9.88
N ALA A 55 -7.89 -7.96 -9.99
CA ALA A 55 -8.35 -6.64 -9.62
C ALA A 55 -9.41 -6.74 -8.53
N THR A 56 -9.38 -5.81 -7.60
CA THR A 56 -10.43 -5.66 -6.60
C THR A 56 -11.16 -4.34 -6.80
N GLY A 57 -12.45 -4.33 -6.55
CA GLY A 57 -13.26 -3.13 -6.67
C GLY A 57 -14.51 -3.21 -5.81
N PHE A 58 -15.18 -2.07 -5.64
CA PHE A 58 -16.43 -1.98 -4.93
C PHE A 58 -17.57 -1.81 -5.95
N GLU A 59 -18.58 -2.66 -5.84
CA GLU A 59 -19.76 -2.62 -6.67
C GLU A 59 -20.97 -2.21 -5.83
N TYR A 60 -21.68 -1.21 -6.30
CA TYR A 60 -22.92 -0.71 -5.71
C TYR A 60 -24.14 -1.26 -6.44
N PRO A 61 -25.35 -1.18 -5.86
CA PRO A 61 -26.57 -1.59 -6.52
C PRO A 61 -26.75 -0.94 -7.88
N GLU A 62 -27.38 -1.65 -8.79
CA GLU A 62 -27.70 -1.12 -10.13
C GLU A 62 -28.55 0.15 -10.02
N GLY A 63 -28.18 1.17 -10.80
CA GLY A 63 -28.85 2.47 -10.81
C GLY A 63 -28.46 3.42 -9.67
N TYR A 64 -27.63 2.98 -8.72
CA TYR A 64 -27.12 3.86 -7.68
C TYR A 64 -25.94 4.71 -8.20
N ASP A 65 -26.03 6.03 -8.04
CA ASP A 65 -24.96 6.97 -8.42
C ASP A 65 -24.01 7.21 -7.25
N TRP A 66 -23.09 6.28 -7.05
CA TRP A 66 -22.10 6.31 -5.97
C TRP A 66 -21.16 7.52 -5.99
N LYS A 67 -21.12 8.28 -7.09
CA LYS A 67 -20.27 9.48 -7.21
C LYS A 67 -20.94 10.75 -6.74
N SER A 68 -22.23 10.88 -7.01
CA SER A 68 -23.00 12.08 -6.70
C SER A 68 -23.65 12.01 -5.32
N ASP A 69 -23.74 10.82 -4.73
CA ASP A 69 -24.36 10.63 -3.44
C ASP A 69 -23.37 10.88 -2.30
N PRO A 70 -23.54 11.95 -1.52
CA PRO A 70 -22.70 12.22 -0.35
C PRO A 70 -22.90 11.21 0.79
N GLU A 71 -23.98 10.41 0.75
CA GLU A 71 -24.28 9.37 1.72
C GLU A 71 -23.83 7.97 1.24
N SER A 72 -22.89 7.92 0.30
CA SER A 72 -22.39 6.66 -0.27
C SER A 72 -21.88 5.65 0.79
N GLY A 73 -21.48 6.12 1.96
CA GLY A 73 -21.12 5.28 3.10
C GLY A 73 -22.29 4.53 3.74
N SER A 74 -23.54 4.90 3.48
CA SER A 74 -24.73 4.22 4.01
C SER A 74 -25.29 3.14 3.09
N VAL A 75 -24.86 3.11 1.83
CA VAL A 75 -25.33 2.14 0.85
C VAL A 75 -24.46 0.89 0.87
N LYS A 76 -25.11 -0.26 1.06
CA LYS A 76 -24.45 -1.57 1.04
C LYS A 76 -23.82 -1.80 -0.34
N CYS A 77 -22.53 -2.00 -0.37
CA CYS A 77 -21.79 -2.38 -1.56
C CYS A 77 -21.21 -3.79 -1.41
N SER A 78 -20.61 -4.29 -2.45
CA SER A 78 -19.89 -5.55 -2.43
C SER A 78 -18.46 -5.35 -2.89
N LEU A 79 -17.51 -6.00 -2.22
CA LEU A 79 -16.15 -6.14 -2.72
C LEU A 79 -16.16 -7.24 -3.80
N VAL A 80 -15.76 -6.89 -5.01
CA VAL A 80 -15.69 -7.81 -6.15
C VAL A 80 -14.23 -8.06 -6.50
N VAL A 81 -13.89 -9.32 -6.75
CA VAL A 81 -12.58 -9.75 -7.22
C VAL A 81 -12.69 -10.25 -8.64
N PHE A 82 -11.82 -9.77 -9.49
CA PHE A 82 -11.65 -10.21 -10.87
C PHE A 82 -10.33 -10.95 -11.03
N ALA A 83 -10.31 -12.01 -11.84
CA ALA A 83 -9.09 -12.62 -12.32
C ALA A 83 -9.08 -12.55 -13.86
N ASN A 84 -8.04 -11.95 -14.41
CA ASN A 84 -7.93 -11.74 -15.86
C ASN A 84 -9.22 -11.17 -16.49
N GLY A 85 -9.83 -10.17 -15.84
CA GLY A 85 -11.06 -9.52 -16.31
C GLY A 85 -12.37 -10.25 -15.99
N VAL A 86 -12.31 -11.47 -15.49
CA VAL A 86 -13.50 -12.28 -15.17
C VAL A 86 -13.83 -12.16 -13.68
N PRO A 87 -15.08 -11.83 -13.28
CA PRO A 87 -15.45 -11.79 -11.86
C PRO A 87 -15.37 -13.19 -11.25
N MET A 88 -14.65 -13.31 -10.15
CA MET A 88 -14.43 -14.58 -9.44
C MET A 88 -15.19 -14.67 -8.11
N MET A 89 -15.23 -13.55 -7.39
CA MET A 89 -15.75 -13.52 -6.05
C MET A 89 -16.46 -12.20 -5.80
N LYS A 90 -17.55 -12.27 -5.04
CA LYS A 90 -18.29 -11.10 -4.57
C LYS A 90 -18.60 -11.29 -3.10
N VAL A 91 -18.07 -10.40 -2.27
CA VAL A 91 -18.25 -10.42 -0.81
C VAL A 91 -19.07 -9.19 -0.43
N PRO A 92 -20.25 -9.33 0.19
CA PRO A 92 -20.99 -8.20 0.71
C PRO A 92 -20.14 -7.42 1.72
N VAL A 93 -20.09 -6.12 1.59
CA VAL A 93 -19.52 -5.22 2.60
C VAL A 93 -20.68 -4.83 3.52
N GLY A 94 -20.70 -5.45 4.71
CA GLY A 94 -21.75 -5.20 5.71
C GLY A 94 -21.49 -3.94 6.52
N ASP A 95 -22.42 -3.64 7.42
CA ASP A 95 -22.31 -2.54 8.39
C ASP A 95 -21.11 -2.72 9.35
N ASP A 96 -20.57 -3.94 9.43
CA ASP A 96 -19.41 -4.33 10.22
C ASP A 96 -18.07 -4.07 9.54
N TYR A 97 -18.09 -3.68 8.25
CA TYR A 97 -16.89 -3.42 7.47
C TYR A 97 -16.61 -1.93 7.48
N GLU A 98 -15.74 -1.49 8.37
CA GLU A 98 -15.28 -0.11 8.36
C GLU A 98 -14.42 0.17 7.12
N THR A 99 -15.08 0.53 6.02
CA THR A 99 -14.42 1.05 4.84
C THR A 99 -13.79 2.39 5.18
N GLY A 100 -12.53 2.44 5.44
CA GLY A 100 -11.82 3.70 5.73
C GLY A 100 -10.79 3.60 6.83
N SER A 101 -10.62 2.46 7.45
CA SER A 101 -9.66 2.31 8.54
C SER A 101 -8.20 2.16 8.10
N GLY A 102 -7.92 1.95 6.83
CA GLY A 102 -6.54 1.90 6.36
C GLY A 102 -6.39 1.52 4.89
N PRO A 103 -5.20 1.75 4.31
CA PRO A 103 -4.93 1.51 2.89
C PRO A 103 -4.94 0.02 2.49
N ASP A 104 -4.98 -0.91 3.45
CA ASP A 104 -4.77 -2.33 3.22
C ASP A 104 -5.91 -3.21 3.75
N MET A 105 -7.14 -2.73 3.69
CA MET A 105 -8.31 -3.46 4.18
C MET A 105 -8.61 -4.76 3.41
N HIS A 106 -8.09 -4.89 2.19
CA HIS A 106 -8.22 -6.10 1.39
C HIS A 106 -6.98 -6.30 0.52
N ARG A 107 -6.55 -7.56 0.39
CA ARG A 107 -5.39 -7.96 -0.40
C ARG A 107 -5.65 -9.27 -1.12
N ILE A 108 -5.05 -9.43 -2.29
CA ILE A 108 -4.91 -10.73 -2.93
C ILE A 108 -3.47 -11.20 -2.72
N ILE A 109 -3.31 -12.38 -2.15
CA ILE A 109 -2.03 -13.03 -1.96
C ILE A 109 -2.25 -14.49 -2.39
N ASP A 110 -1.45 -14.99 -3.31
CA ASP A 110 -1.53 -16.34 -3.88
C ASP A 110 -2.97 -16.72 -4.30
N GLY A 111 -3.63 -15.81 -5.04
CA GLY A 111 -5.00 -15.99 -5.53
C GLY A 111 -6.08 -15.99 -4.45
N CYS A 112 -5.75 -15.79 -3.19
CA CYS A 112 -6.71 -15.72 -2.10
C CYS A 112 -6.99 -14.27 -1.69
N LEU A 113 -8.26 -13.96 -1.47
CA LEU A 113 -8.69 -12.68 -0.93
C LEU A 113 -8.57 -12.70 0.60
N TYR A 114 -7.78 -11.80 1.14
CA TYR A 114 -7.71 -11.51 2.58
C TYR A 114 -8.40 -10.17 2.84
N THR A 115 -9.26 -10.15 3.85
CA THR A 115 -9.96 -8.95 4.33
C THR A 115 -9.84 -8.87 5.83
N ASP A 116 -9.64 -7.68 6.36
CA ASP A 116 -9.67 -7.44 7.80
C ASP A 116 -10.94 -6.71 8.21
N TYR A 117 -11.38 -7.00 9.42
CA TYR A 117 -12.49 -6.37 10.09
C TYR A 117 -12.05 -6.02 11.52
N SER A 118 -12.28 -4.78 11.93
CA SER A 118 -11.97 -4.33 13.29
C SER A 118 -13.19 -3.68 13.92
N SER A 119 -13.64 -4.25 15.04
CA SER A 119 -14.62 -3.64 15.96
C SER A 119 -13.89 -2.99 17.14
N ASP A 120 -14.63 -2.36 18.05
CA ASP A 120 -14.03 -1.77 19.26
C ASP A 120 -13.37 -2.81 20.18
N SER A 121 -13.75 -4.08 20.08
CA SER A 121 -13.30 -5.15 20.96
C SER A 121 -12.36 -6.17 20.32
N GLU A 122 -12.36 -6.28 18.99
CA GLU A 122 -11.63 -7.34 18.29
C GLU A 122 -11.23 -6.96 16.86
N THR A 123 -10.24 -7.68 16.36
CA THR A 123 -9.85 -7.66 14.95
C THR A 123 -9.94 -9.08 14.40
N VAL A 124 -10.61 -9.22 13.25
CA VAL A 124 -10.83 -10.49 12.57
C VAL A 124 -10.25 -10.41 11.16
N LEU A 125 -9.44 -11.41 10.82
CA LEU A 125 -8.93 -11.58 9.45
C LEU A 125 -9.68 -12.73 8.79
N LYS A 126 -10.16 -12.50 7.56
CA LYS A 126 -10.87 -13.50 6.77
C LYS A 126 -10.08 -13.81 5.50
N LYS A 127 -10.01 -15.09 5.14
CA LYS A 127 -9.51 -15.60 3.87
C LYS A 127 -10.69 -16.09 3.03
N ASN A 128 -10.91 -15.52 1.85
CA ASN A 128 -12.06 -15.85 0.99
C ASN A 128 -13.41 -15.82 1.74
N GLY A 129 -13.59 -14.80 2.60
CA GLY A 129 -14.79 -14.63 3.42
C GLY A 129 -14.88 -15.52 4.67
N LYS A 130 -13.98 -16.49 4.86
CA LYS A 130 -13.93 -17.34 6.07
C LYS A 130 -12.90 -16.81 7.05
N GLU A 131 -13.28 -16.77 8.33
CA GLU A 131 -12.36 -16.37 9.41
C GLU A 131 -11.17 -17.31 9.49
N VAL A 132 -9.96 -16.71 9.57
CA VAL A 132 -8.70 -17.44 9.73
C VAL A 132 -7.91 -17.02 10.96
N VAL A 133 -8.08 -15.75 11.39
CA VAL A 133 -7.42 -15.21 12.57
C VAL A 133 -8.37 -14.28 13.30
N ARG A 134 -8.40 -14.38 14.64
CA ARG A 134 -9.14 -13.47 15.53
C ARG A 134 -8.28 -13.15 16.75
N TYR A 135 -8.25 -11.89 17.15
CA TYR A 135 -7.63 -11.47 18.40
C TYR A 135 -8.35 -10.28 19.02
N SER A 136 -8.18 -10.11 20.33
CA SER A 136 -8.78 -9.00 21.06
C SER A 136 -8.08 -7.68 20.76
N GLY A 137 -8.87 -6.60 20.75
CA GLY A 137 -8.41 -5.25 20.52
C GLY A 137 -8.63 -4.78 19.08
N ARG A 138 -8.92 -3.49 18.97
CA ARG A 138 -9.12 -2.81 17.69
C ARG A 138 -7.77 -2.35 17.13
N GLU A 139 -7.34 -2.95 16.06
CA GLU A 139 -6.12 -2.58 15.35
C GLU A 139 -6.40 -2.35 13.87
N MET A 140 -5.70 -1.40 13.30
CA MET A 140 -5.60 -1.23 11.86
C MET A 140 -4.43 -2.07 11.37
N ILE A 141 -4.66 -3.03 10.48
CA ILE A 141 -3.59 -3.81 9.86
C ILE A 141 -2.89 -2.95 8.81
N VAL A 142 -1.69 -2.48 9.12
CA VAL A 142 -0.89 -1.62 8.23
C VAL A 142 -0.06 -2.42 7.25
N SER A 143 0.27 -3.68 7.59
CA SER A 143 0.96 -4.59 6.68
C SER A 143 0.60 -6.03 6.96
N MET A 144 0.53 -6.85 5.91
CA MET A 144 0.26 -8.28 5.99
C MET A 144 1.14 -9.03 4.98
N HIS A 145 1.61 -10.18 5.38
CA HIS A 145 2.31 -11.14 4.53
C HIS A 145 1.80 -12.54 4.82
N VAL A 146 1.80 -13.39 3.81
CA VAL A 146 1.45 -14.81 3.94
C VAL A 146 2.61 -15.60 3.34
N ASP A 147 3.05 -16.60 4.06
CA ASP A 147 4.12 -17.51 3.64
C ASP A 147 3.66 -18.93 3.98
N ASP A 148 3.38 -19.72 2.97
CA ASP A 148 2.69 -21.00 3.09
C ASP A 148 1.36 -20.87 3.88
N ASP A 149 1.27 -21.47 5.06
CA ASP A 149 0.10 -21.39 5.94
C ASP A 149 0.23 -20.31 7.03
N ASP A 150 1.36 -19.64 7.11
CA ASP A 150 1.61 -18.61 8.13
C ASP A 150 1.13 -17.23 7.68
N ILE A 151 0.34 -16.60 8.53
CA ILE A 151 -0.19 -15.26 8.32
C ILE A 151 0.51 -14.29 9.27
N TYR A 152 1.23 -13.34 8.71
CA TYR A 152 1.94 -12.29 9.42
C TYR A 152 1.19 -10.98 9.32
N THR A 153 0.96 -10.29 10.44
CA THR A 153 0.30 -9.00 10.48
C THR A 153 1.08 -7.99 11.31
N LEU A 154 1.12 -6.75 10.83
CA LEU A 154 1.52 -5.57 11.60
C LEU A 154 0.27 -4.75 11.86
N GLY A 155 -0.13 -4.64 13.11
CA GLY A 155 -1.29 -3.88 13.54
C GLY A 155 -0.87 -2.63 14.30
N GLN A 156 -1.61 -1.54 14.11
CA GLN A 156 -1.49 -0.32 14.91
C GLN A 156 -2.82 -0.01 15.60
N PRO A 157 -2.81 0.30 16.91
CA PRO A 157 -4.02 0.75 17.60
C PRO A 157 -4.55 2.04 16.97
N ARG A 158 -5.86 2.14 16.75
CA ARG A 158 -6.49 3.37 16.21
C ARG A 158 -6.31 4.58 17.12
N ALA A 159 -6.26 4.37 18.43
CA ALA A 159 -6.07 5.44 19.41
C ALA A 159 -4.66 6.08 19.36
N GLY A 160 -3.79 5.60 18.48
CA GLY A 160 -2.43 6.10 18.27
C GLY A 160 -1.42 5.55 19.27
N GLY A 161 -0.16 5.51 18.84
CA GLY A 161 0.98 5.03 19.61
C GLY A 161 1.05 3.49 19.71
N GLY A 162 2.19 2.94 19.31
CA GLY A 162 2.43 1.52 19.38
C GLY A 162 2.13 0.75 18.10
N PHE A 163 2.61 -0.48 18.08
CA PHE A 163 2.30 -1.48 17.07
C PHE A 163 2.42 -2.89 17.66
N THR A 164 1.80 -3.85 16.98
CA THR A 164 1.91 -5.27 17.31
C THR A 164 2.22 -6.07 16.05
N PHE A 165 3.27 -6.87 16.11
CA PHE A 165 3.59 -7.88 15.11
C PHE A 165 3.05 -9.23 15.58
N ARG A 166 2.28 -9.91 14.72
CA ARG A 166 1.70 -11.22 14.99
C ARG A 166 2.01 -12.23 13.90
N ARG A 167 2.10 -13.49 14.30
CA ARG A 167 2.09 -14.64 13.43
C ARG A 167 0.88 -15.52 13.80
N ASN A 168 -0.02 -15.78 12.87
CA ASN A 168 -1.25 -16.53 13.09
C ASN A 168 -2.10 -16.00 14.26
N GLY A 169 -2.12 -14.67 14.45
CA GLY A 169 -2.80 -13.99 15.56
C GLY A 169 -2.02 -13.93 16.87
N GLU A 170 -0.96 -14.71 17.04
CA GLU A 170 -0.11 -14.71 18.23
C GLU A 170 0.90 -13.57 18.20
N VAL A 171 1.03 -12.83 19.31
CA VAL A 171 1.95 -11.70 19.44
C VAL A 171 3.39 -12.19 19.45
N GLN A 172 4.19 -11.76 18.49
CA GLN A 172 5.62 -12.01 18.42
C GLN A 172 6.43 -10.81 18.96
N LEU A 173 5.96 -9.59 18.67
CA LEU A 173 6.57 -8.35 19.13
C LEU A 173 5.49 -7.29 19.33
N SER A 174 5.59 -6.53 20.42
CA SER A 174 4.74 -5.36 20.67
C SER A 174 5.58 -4.21 21.23
N ARG A 175 5.24 -2.99 20.83
CA ARG A 175 5.86 -1.76 21.31
C ARG A 175 4.80 -0.68 21.52
N GLU A 176 4.59 -0.25 22.76
CA GLU A 176 3.57 0.76 23.10
C GLU A 176 3.89 2.15 22.56
N ASN A 177 5.18 2.49 22.46
CA ASN A 177 5.65 3.79 21.95
C ASN A 177 6.36 3.63 20.60
N GLY A 178 6.05 2.55 19.87
CA GLY A 178 6.63 2.24 18.58
C GLY A 178 5.84 2.84 17.43
N TYR A 179 6.48 2.93 16.26
CA TYR A 179 5.86 3.33 15.02
C TYR A 179 6.43 2.51 13.86
N VAL A 180 5.57 1.92 13.04
CA VAL A 180 5.99 1.19 11.84
C VAL A 180 6.49 2.18 10.80
N LEU A 181 7.74 2.05 10.38
CA LEU A 181 8.36 2.86 9.33
C LEU A 181 8.12 2.25 7.95
N SER A 182 8.31 0.93 7.83
CA SER A 182 8.01 0.19 6.61
C SER A 182 7.27 -1.11 6.93
N GLY A 183 6.36 -1.50 6.04
CA GLY A 183 5.66 -2.78 6.11
C GLY A 183 6.56 -3.97 5.78
N PHE A 184 5.94 -5.16 5.75
CA PHE A 184 6.66 -6.39 5.42
C PHE A 184 7.30 -6.36 4.04
N ARG A 185 8.53 -6.84 3.98
CA ARG A 185 9.30 -7.14 2.77
C ARG A 185 9.94 -8.51 2.93
N LYS A 186 9.87 -9.32 1.89
CA LYS A 186 10.52 -10.64 1.84
C LYS A 186 11.72 -10.56 0.90
N ASP A 187 12.85 -11.03 1.34
CA ASP A 187 14.08 -11.19 0.57
C ASP A 187 14.72 -12.54 0.87
N SER A 188 15.95 -12.74 0.40
CA SER A 188 16.70 -13.99 0.63
C SER A 188 17.07 -14.27 2.09
N GLN A 189 16.99 -13.27 2.97
CA GLN A 189 17.24 -13.41 4.41
C GLN A 189 15.96 -13.67 5.21
N GLY A 190 14.80 -13.53 4.59
CA GLY A 190 13.50 -13.76 5.19
C GLY A 190 12.58 -12.55 5.17
N LEU A 191 11.54 -12.62 6.01
CA LEU A 191 10.58 -11.54 6.16
C LEU A 191 11.16 -10.45 7.07
N SER A 192 11.12 -9.20 6.61
CA SER A 192 11.63 -8.05 7.35
C SER A 192 10.59 -6.91 7.42
N PHE A 193 10.68 -6.08 8.46
CA PHE A 193 9.97 -4.81 8.59
C PHE A 193 10.77 -3.84 9.46
N ALA A 194 10.54 -2.54 9.31
CA ALA A 194 11.24 -1.53 10.10
C ALA A 194 10.29 -0.74 10.99
N PHE A 195 10.80 -0.34 12.16
CA PHE A 195 10.05 0.46 13.11
C PHE A 195 10.95 1.42 13.89
N SER A 196 10.35 2.45 14.45
CA SER A 196 10.99 3.30 15.45
C SER A 196 10.33 3.13 16.82
N GLU A 197 11.06 3.47 17.88
CA GLU A 197 10.57 3.50 19.25
C GLU A 197 11.01 4.80 19.92
N THR A 198 10.05 5.51 20.51
CA THR A 198 10.37 6.70 21.31
C THR A 198 10.67 6.27 22.76
N ILE A 199 11.89 6.47 23.20
CA ILE A 199 12.30 6.23 24.57
C ILE A 199 12.50 7.55 25.31
N LYS A 200 12.18 7.57 26.60
CA LYS A 200 12.48 8.71 27.49
C LYS A 200 13.79 8.43 28.21
N ALA A 201 14.83 9.20 27.90
CA ALA A 201 16.10 9.12 28.56
C ALA A 201 16.47 10.51 29.06
N SER A 202 16.79 10.63 30.35
CA SER A 202 17.25 11.89 31.00
C SER A 202 16.30 13.09 30.79
N GLY A 203 14.99 12.84 30.65
CA GLY A 203 13.99 13.88 30.42
C GLY A 203 13.78 14.28 28.97
N GLU A 204 14.55 13.76 28.05
CA GLU A 204 14.40 13.96 26.60
C GLU A 204 13.78 12.74 25.95
N ALA A 205 12.99 12.97 24.90
CA ALA A 205 12.43 11.92 24.06
C ALA A 205 13.43 11.62 22.92
N LEU A 206 14.01 10.43 22.95
CA LEU A 206 14.91 9.94 21.91
C LEU A 206 14.19 8.92 21.04
N GLU A 207 14.34 9.03 19.74
CA GLU A 207 13.80 8.06 18.77
C GLU A 207 14.90 7.08 18.38
N ARG A 208 14.64 5.80 18.55
CA ARG A 208 15.51 4.70 18.11
C ARG A 208 14.85 3.98 16.95
N TYR A 209 15.68 3.44 16.06
CA TYR A 209 15.24 2.80 14.83
C TYR A 209 15.71 1.36 14.80
N TYR A 210 14.85 0.47 14.31
CA TYR A 210 15.05 -0.97 14.31
C TYR A 210 14.64 -1.58 12.99
N LEU A 211 15.32 -2.65 12.63
CA LEU A 211 14.94 -3.58 11.58
C LEU A 211 14.70 -4.95 12.21
N ALA A 212 13.52 -5.49 12.06
CA ALA A 212 13.21 -6.88 12.37
C ALA A 212 13.43 -7.73 11.12
N VAL A 213 14.13 -8.85 11.24
CA VAL A 213 14.38 -9.83 10.17
C VAL A 213 14.16 -11.22 10.75
N GLY A 214 13.11 -11.91 10.32
CA GLY A 214 12.69 -13.15 10.98
C GLY A 214 12.44 -12.91 12.47
N ASP A 215 13.09 -13.69 13.33
CA ASP A 215 12.97 -13.59 14.79
C ASP A 215 13.97 -12.59 15.42
N GLU A 216 14.86 -12.00 14.63
CA GLU A 216 15.86 -11.06 15.12
C GLU A 216 15.40 -9.61 14.99
N VAL A 217 15.65 -8.83 16.06
CA VAL A 217 15.47 -7.37 16.04
C VAL A 217 16.83 -6.71 16.17
N ARG A 218 17.24 -6.01 15.13
CA ARG A 218 18.52 -5.30 15.06
C ARG A 218 18.28 -3.81 15.23
N GLN A 219 18.93 -3.20 16.22
CA GLN A 219 18.95 -1.74 16.29
C GLN A 219 19.86 -1.22 15.17
N ILE A 220 19.31 -0.29 14.39
CA ILE A 220 20.10 0.42 13.39
C ILE A 220 21.06 1.33 14.14
N ALA A 221 22.35 1.25 13.83
CA ALA A 221 23.37 2.11 14.44
C ALA A 221 23.05 3.57 14.10
N VAL A 222 22.34 4.22 15.03
CA VAL A 222 21.92 5.60 14.88
C VAL A 222 23.09 6.47 15.29
N ARG A 223 23.61 7.24 14.36
CA ARG A 223 24.54 8.32 14.64
C ARG A 223 23.78 9.37 15.45
N GLU A 224 24.43 9.96 16.45
CA GLU A 224 23.84 11.00 17.32
C GLU A 224 23.33 12.22 16.56
N ASP A 225 23.81 12.41 15.32
CA ASP A 225 23.44 13.50 14.42
C ASP A 225 22.22 13.21 13.53
N ILE A 226 21.56 12.03 13.65
CA ILE A 226 20.32 11.73 12.90
C ILE A 226 19.14 12.49 13.51
N LYS A 227 18.45 13.25 12.67
CA LYS A 227 17.22 13.97 13.03
C LYS A 227 15.96 13.13 12.83
N LYS A 228 15.93 12.34 11.75
CA LYS A 228 14.78 11.55 11.35
C LYS A 228 15.20 10.47 10.36
N VAL A 229 14.66 9.29 10.52
CA VAL A 229 14.67 8.23 9.50
C VAL A 229 13.27 8.16 8.89
N TRP A 230 13.17 8.08 7.57
CA TRP A 230 11.90 7.95 6.86
C TRP A 230 11.57 6.52 6.54
N ASP A 231 12.56 5.74 6.09
CA ASP A 231 12.38 4.33 5.73
C ASP A 231 13.68 3.57 5.90
N VAL A 232 13.56 2.26 6.10
CA VAL A 232 14.66 1.31 6.28
C VAL A 232 14.34 0.04 5.51
N VAL A 233 15.33 -0.50 4.82
CA VAL A 233 15.21 -1.76 4.08
C VAL A 233 16.48 -2.59 4.27
N LEU A 234 16.31 -3.91 4.15
CA LEU A 234 17.43 -4.81 3.90
C LEU A 234 17.62 -4.93 2.39
N TYR A 235 18.83 -4.67 1.91
CA TYR A 235 19.15 -4.72 0.49
C TYR A 235 20.55 -5.33 0.29
N GLU A 236 20.62 -6.43 -0.46
CA GLU A 236 21.86 -7.18 -0.69
C GLU A 236 22.60 -7.56 0.62
N GLY A 237 21.85 -7.83 1.68
CA GLY A 237 22.40 -8.17 2.99
C GLY A 237 22.84 -6.99 3.85
N GLU A 238 22.76 -5.76 3.34
CA GLU A 238 23.10 -4.54 4.06
C GLU A 238 21.84 -3.78 4.50
N ILE A 239 21.90 -3.16 5.67
CA ILE A 239 20.84 -2.24 6.12
C ILE A 239 20.99 -0.93 5.36
N CYS A 240 19.95 -0.58 4.61
CA CYS A 240 19.86 0.69 3.91
C CYS A 240 18.77 1.54 4.53
N TYR A 241 19.01 2.83 4.71
CA TYR A 241 18.01 3.73 5.26
C TYR A 241 18.08 5.13 4.65
N LEU A 242 16.95 5.81 4.69
CA LEU A 242 16.80 7.19 4.24
C LEU A 242 16.63 8.09 5.46
N ALA A 243 17.54 9.02 5.66
CA ALA A 243 17.56 9.84 6.87
C ALA A 243 17.92 11.31 6.61
N SER A 244 17.57 12.18 7.56
CA SER A 244 18.13 13.53 7.68
C SER A 244 19.08 13.62 8.85
N PHE A 245 20.12 14.44 8.68
CA PHE A 245 21.17 14.63 9.65
C PHE A 245 21.25 16.08 10.13
N VAL A 246 21.78 16.29 11.33
CA VAL A 246 22.08 17.62 11.85
C VAL A 246 23.21 18.22 11.01
N GLY A 247 23.01 19.46 10.53
CA GLY A 247 24.01 20.14 9.71
C GLY A 247 24.02 19.77 8.22
N ILE A 248 23.26 18.73 7.81
CA ILE A 248 23.06 18.39 6.40
C ILE A 248 21.66 18.84 5.99
N SER A 249 21.57 19.67 4.93
CA SER A 249 20.30 20.27 4.48
C SER A 249 19.41 19.31 3.66
N THR A 250 20.03 18.31 3.04
CA THR A 250 19.36 17.34 2.19
C THR A 250 19.25 15.97 2.90
N PRO A 251 18.23 15.17 2.58
CA PRO A 251 18.17 13.77 3.00
C PRO A 251 19.35 12.98 2.42
N VAL A 252 19.71 11.95 3.14
CA VAL A 252 20.84 11.07 2.80
C VAL A 252 20.34 9.64 2.70
N LEU A 253 20.66 8.97 1.61
CA LEU A 253 20.57 7.53 1.46
C LEU A 253 21.85 6.92 2.05
N VAL A 254 21.69 6.05 3.03
CA VAL A 254 22.79 5.30 3.64
C VAL A 254 22.67 3.83 3.23
N LYS A 255 23.76 3.26 2.67
CA LYS A 255 23.89 1.84 2.34
C LYS A 255 25.17 1.34 3.01
N GLY A 256 25.07 0.54 4.07
CA GLY A 256 26.20 0.20 4.90
C GLY A 256 26.93 1.45 5.43
N ASP A 257 28.21 1.60 5.11
CA ASP A 257 29.02 2.78 5.46
C ASP A 257 28.93 3.93 4.43
N LEU A 258 28.33 3.69 3.26
CA LEU A 258 28.23 4.68 2.21
C LEU A 258 27.06 5.64 2.47
N MET A 259 27.37 6.93 2.49
CA MET A 259 26.40 8.01 2.65
C MET A 259 26.31 8.81 1.34
N THR A 260 25.11 8.83 0.73
CA THR A 260 24.88 9.61 -0.51
C THR A 260 23.77 10.62 -0.26
N ALA A 261 24.11 11.90 -0.30
CA ALA A 261 23.11 12.96 -0.22
C ALA A 261 22.19 12.92 -1.47
N LEU A 262 20.88 13.07 -1.28
CA LEU A 262 19.97 13.15 -2.40
C LEU A 262 20.18 14.48 -3.14
N ASP A 263 20.25 14.40 -4.47
CA ASP A 263 20.28 15.58 -5.34
C ASP A 263 18.89 16.23 -5.38
N MET A 264 18.61 17.05 -4.37
CA MET A 264 17.30 17.66 -4.14
C MET A 264 17.17 18.99 -4.86
N PRO A 265 15.98 19.35 -5.37
CA PRO A 265 15.73 20.69 -5.87
C PRO A 265 15.97 21.76 -4.79
N LEU A 266 16.57 22.88 -5.19
CA LEU A 266 16.94 23.97 -4.28
C LEU A 266 15.76 24.41 -3.40
N SER A 267 16.04 24.61 -2.12
CA SER A 267 15.09 25.11 -1.11
C SER A 267 13.88 24.22 -0.85
N MET A 268 13.87 22.97 -1.26
CA MET A 268 12.83 21.99 -0.88
C MET A 268 13.30 21.10 0.27
N GLN A 269 12.34 20.68 1.09
CA GLN A 269 12.55 19.73 2.17
C GLN A 269 11.73 18.46 1.89
N MET A 270 12.25 17.31 2.23
CA MET A 270 11.51 16.08 2.12
C MET A 270 10.42 16.03 3.22
N ILE A 271 9.19 15.79 2.78
CA ILE A 271 8.01 15.65 3.64
C ILE A 271 7.81 14.17 3.98
N SER A 272 7.87 13.32 2.96
CA SER A 272 7.83 11.87 3.07
C SER A 272 8.80 11.24 2.09
N GLY A 273 9.21 10.01 2.36
CA GLY A 273 10.07 9.24 1.47
C GLY A 273 10.03 7.77 1.80
N SER A 274 10.16 6.93 0.77
CA SER A 274 10.21 5.49 0.85
C SER A 274 11.35 4.94 0.00
N LEU A 275 11.91 3.83 0.44
CA LEU A 275 12.95 3.09 -0.28
C LEU A 275 12.31 1.95 -1.07
N ILE A 276 12.68 1.82 -2.32
CA ILE A 276 12.21 0.75 -3.21
C ILE A 276 13.45 0.03 -3.75
N PRO A 277 13.81 -1.11 -3.16
CA PRO A 277 14.86 -1.97 -3.68
C PRO A 277 14.48 -2.50 -5.06
N ALA A 278 15.44 -2.49 -5.97
CA ALA A 278 15.34 -3.10 -7.29
C ALA A 278 16.68 -3.79 -7.60
N GLU A 279 16.73 -4.59 -8.66
CA GLU A 279 17.95 -5.26 -9.04
C GLU A 279 19.09 -4.25 -9.29
N GLY A 280 20.18 -4.38 -8.55
CA GLY A 280 21.38 -3.52 -8.65
C GLY A 280 21.22 -2.06 -8.25
N SER A 281 20.07 -1.63 -7.70
CA SER A 281 19.82 -0.22 -7.35
C SER A 281 18.80 -0.04 -6.24
N ILE A 282 18.85 1.10 -5.56
CA ILE A 282 17.80 1.54 -4.64
C ILE A 282 17.15 2.81 -5.21
N TYR A 283 15.84 2.74 -5.42
CA TYR A 283 15.07 3.92 -5.72
C TYR A 283 14.53 4.57 -4.45
N VAL A 284 14.48 5.88 -4.45
CA VAL A 284 13.84 6.68 -3.40
C VAL A 284 12.63 7.36 -4.02
N GLU A 285 11.45 7.06 -3.52
CA GLU A 285 10.25 7.86 -3.75
C GLU A 285 10.18 8.94 -2.70
N ALA A 286 9.98 10.20 -3.08
CA ALA A 286 9.76 11.23 -2.09
C ALA A 286 8.77 12.31 -2.54
N ILE A 287 8.08 12.87 -1.55
CA ILE A 287 7.35 14.12 -1.67
C ILE A 287 8.19 15.20 -1.01
N CYS A 288 8.48 16.23 -1.77
CA CYS A 288 9.30 17.35 -1.34
C CYS A 288 8.49 18.64 -1.41
N GLY A 289 8.69 19.55 -0.48
CA GLY A 289 7.93 20.79 -0.46
C GLY A 289 8.61 21.92 0.29
N ARG A 290 8.19 23.16 -0.01
CA ARG A 290 8.51 24.35 0.77
C ARG A 290 7.46 24.61 1.85
N ASN A 291 6.23 24.26 1.56
CA ASN A 291 5.08 24.39 2.45
C ASN A 291 3.98 23.40 2.00
N ALA A 292 2.83 23.40 2.70
CA ALA A 292 1.72 22.50 2.43
C ALA A 292 1.07 22.66 1.03
N LEU A 293 1.31 23.77 0.34
CA LEU A 293 0.71 24.08 -0.97
C LEU A 293 1.71 23.99 -2.13
N GLN A 294 3.00 23.97 -1.82
CA GLN A 294 4.08 23.93 -2.82
C GLN A 294 4.91 22.69 -2.61
N PHE A 295 4.50 21.60 -3.23
CA PHE A 295 5.18 20.31 -3.16
C PHE A 295 5.34 19.73 -4.59
N ILE A 296 6.27 18.81 -4.69
CA ILE A 296 6.55 17.99 -5.87
C ILE A 296 6.78 16.56 -5.46
N GLY A 297 6.40 15.62 -6.30
CA GLY A 297 6.87 14.25 -6.23
C GLY A 297 8.20 14.08 -6.97
N GLY A 298 9.01 13.15 -6.53
CA GLY A 298 10.26 12.82 -7.20
C GLY A 298 10.70 11.39 -6.96
N ILE A 299 11.55 10.93 -7.87
CA ILE A 299 12.21 9.64 -7.82
C ILE A 299 13.71 9.87 -7.95
N TRP A 300 14.48 9.27 -7.07
CA TRP A 300 15.94 9.21 -7.13
C TRP A 300 16.39 7.77 -7.30
N LYS A 301 17.44 7.54 -8.06
CA LYS A 301 18.11 6.24 -8.20
C LYS A 301 19.50 6.37 -7.59
N ASP A 302 19.81 5.60 -6.55
CA ASP A 302 21.09 5.61 -5.84
C ASP A 302 21.53 7.02 -5.40
N GLY A 303 20.57 7.82 -4.92
CA GLY A 303 20.78 9.21 -4.48
C GLY A 303 20.77 10.27 -5.58
N LYS A 304 20.87 9.91 -6.86
CA LYS A 304 20.82 10.83 -8.00
C LYS A 304 19.39 11.04 -8.48
N GLN A 305 19.07 12.27 -8.86
CA GLN A 305 17.77 12.58 -9.43
C GLN A 305 17.49 11.73 -10.68
N TYR A 306 16.45 10.91 -10.62
CA TYR A 306 15.97 10.11 -11.75
C TYR A 306 14.82 10.83 -12.47
N LYS A 307 13.82 11.29 -11.70
CA LYS A 307 12.67 12.03 -12.22
C LYS A 307 12.10 12.97 -11.17
N ILE A 308 11.86 14.22 -11.55
CA ILE A 308 11.07 15.17 -10.78
C ILE A 308 9.80 15.48 -11.56
N PHE A 309 8.67 15.49 -10.88
CA PHE A 309 7.36 15.79 -11.45
C PHE A 309 7.01 17.26 -11.26
N ASN A 310 5.93 17.71 -11.91
CA ASN A 310 5.52 19.12 -11.84
C ASN A 310 4.99 19.48 -10.43
N SER A 311 4.94 20.78 -10.16
CA SER A 311 4.38 21.29 -8.91
C SER A 311 2.94 20.82 -8.71
N GLY A 312 2.63 20.37 -7.50
CA GLY A 312 1.32 19.79 -7.14
C GLY A 312 1.13 18.33 -7.54
N GLN A 313 2.12 17.71 -8.18
CA GLN A 313 2.07 16.29 -8.50
C GLN A 313 2.76 15.46 -7.43
N ILE A 314 2.12 14.36 -7.06
CA ILE A 314 2.67 13.33 -6.15
C ILE A 314 2.87 12.03 -6.91
N VAL A 315 3.87 11.30 -6.49
CA VAL A 315 4.17 9.94 -6.96
C VAL A 315 3.60 8.96 -5.95
N SER A 316 3.09 7.85 -6.43
CA SER A 316 2.63 6.73 -5.59
C SER A 316 2.63 5.42 -6.37
N ASN A 317 2.49 4.31 -5.63
CA ASN A 317 2.36 2.98 -6.22
C ASN A 317 3.52 2.61 -7.14
N ILE A 318 4.73 2.79 -6.65
CA ILE A 318 5.92 2.43 -7.41
C ILE A 318 6.03 0.91 -7.50
N CYS A 319 6.21 0.43 -8.73
CA CYS A 319 6.54 -0.96 -9.03
C CYS A 319 7.87 -0.99 -9.78
N THR A 320 8.69 -1.97 -9.47
CA THR A 320 9.96 -2.23 -10.15
C THR A 320 9.86 -3.56 -10.92
N TRP A 321 10.52 -3.65 -12.06
CA TRP A 321 10.71 -4.89 -12.79
C TRP A 321 12.01 -4.81 -13.57
N GLU A 322 12.82 -5.89 -13.57
CA GLU A 322 14.15 -5.89 -14.16
C GLU A 322 14.93 -4.63 -13.70
N ASP A 323 15.39 -3.82 -14.63
CA ASP A 323 16.07 -2.54 -14.35
C ASP A 323 15.12 -1.32 -14.44
N GLY A 324 13.82 -1.56 -14.62
CA GLY A 324 12.81 -0.53 -14.84
C GLY A 324 12.01 -0.16 -13.61
N ILE A 325 11.32 0.98 -13.72
CA ILE A 325 10.40 1.48 -12.70
C ILE A 325 9.13 2.04 -13.35
N CYS A 326 7.99 1.76 -12.76
CA CYS A 326 6.74 2.45 -13.08
C CYS A 326 6.04 2.96 -11.82
N CYS A 327 5.24 3.99 -11.97
CA CYS A 327 4.46 4.55 -10.88
C CYS A 327 3.24 5.30 -11.40
N THR A 328 2.34 5.63 -10.50
CA THR A 328 1.27 6.57 -10.76
C THR A 328 1.68 7.99 -10.35
N VAL A 329 1.25 8.96 -11.11
CA VAL A 329 1.46 10.39 -10.83
C VAL A 329 0.10 11.06 -10.78
N SER A 330 -0.27 11.56 -9.62
CA SER A 330 -1.56 12.19 -9.37
C SER A 330 -1.40 13.67 -9.12
N GLN A 331 -2.31 14.47 -9.66
CA GLN A 331 -2.41 15.90 -9.38
C GLN A 331 -3.29 16.11 -8.15
N MET A 332 -2.79 16.81 -7.13
CA MET A 332 -3.56 17.03 -5.91
C MET A 332 -4.64 18.12 -6.03
N VAL A 333 -4.47 19.13 -6.87
CA VAL A 333 -5.44 20.22 -7.09
C VAL A 333 -5.17 20.94 -8.41
N PRO A 334 -6.18 21.31 -9.23
CA PRO A 334 -7.54 20.80 -9.27
C PRO A 334 -7.65 19.62 -10.24
N THR A 335 -8.29 18.59 -9.76
CA THR A 335 -8.88 17.51 -10.54
C THR A 335 -8.06 16.81 -11.62
N GLY A 336 -7.44 15.68 -11.24
CA GLY A 336 -7.76 14.50 -11.98
C GLY A 336 -6.98 14.18 -13.24
N LEU A 337 -5.91 14.84 -13.56
CA LEU A 337 -4.99 14.33 -14.56
C LEU A 337 -4.07 13.30 -13.86
N SER A 338 -4.42 12.04 -13.99
CA SER A 338 -3.54 10.96 -13.60
C SER A 338 -2.62 10.65 -14.79
N GLN A 339 -1.36 10.53 -14.46
CA GLN A 339 -0.33 10.13 -15.40
C GLN A 339 0.27 8.81 -14.90
N ILE A 340 0.77 8.05 -15.83
CA ILE A 340 1.54 6.85 -15.56
C ILE A 340 2.96 7.17 -15.99
N PHE A 341 3.90 6.95 -15.11
CA PHE A 341 5.32 7.04 -15.45
C PHE A 341 5.89 5.64 -15.61
N ARG A 342 6.56 5.37 -16.72
CA ARG A 342 7.18 4.08 -17.00
C ARG A 342 8.54 4.32 -17.69
N CYS A 343 9.62 3.83 -17.10
CA CYS A 343 10.97 3.84 -17.68
C CYS A 343 11.39 5.17 -18.33
N GLY A 344 11.16 6.30 -17.67
CA GLY A 344 11.51 7.62 -18.18
C GLY A 344 10.41 8.33 -18.97
N GLU A 345 9.40 7.63 -19.44
CA GLU A 345 8.28 8.19 -20.20
C GLU A 345 7.07 8.50 -19.31
N THR A 346 6.33 9.52 -19.65
CA THR A 346 5.06 9.86 -18.99
C THR A 346 3.90 9.60 -19.95
N ILE A 347 3.01 8.72 -19.55
CA ILE A 347 1.83 8.30 -20.31
C ILE A 347 0.61 8.96 -19.68
N GLN A 348 -0.24 9.59 -20.48
CA GLN A 348 -1.50 10.17 -20.00
C GLN A 348 -2.56 9.09 -19.86
N ALA A 349 -3.33 9.14 -18.78
CA ALA A 349 -4.53 8.31 -18.67
C ALA A 349 -5.52 8.65 -19.81
N PRO A 350 -6.29 7.69 -20.31
CA PRO A 350 -7.35 7.95 -21.29
C PRO A 350 -8.30 9.05 -20.82
N ALA A 351 -8.79 9.85 -21.78
CA ALA A 351 -9.72 10.93 -21.46
C ALA A 351 -10.97 10.40 -20.72
N GLY A 352 -11.35 11.08 -19.65
CA GLY A 352 -12.50 10.69 -18.83
C GLY A 352 -12.18 9.66 -17.74
N PHE A 353 -10.93 9.25 -17.58
CA PHE A 353 -10.50 8.31 -16.55
C PHE A 353 -9.45 8.90 -15.62
N VAL A 354 -9.40 8.37 -14.40
CA VAL A 354 -8.43 8.71 -13.37
C VAL A 354 -7.86 7.43 -12.78
N VAL A 355 -6.55 7.43 -12.51
CA VAL A 355 -5.90 6.39 -11.72
C VAL A 355 -6.12 6.72 -10.26
N MET A 356 -6.94 5.93 -9.59
CA MET A 356 -7.29 6.13 -8.18
C MET A 356 -7.51 4.77 -7.54
N GLY A 357 -7.00 4.59 -6.35
CA GLY A 357 -7.13 3.34 -5.60
C GLY A 357 -5.97 3.15 -4.62
N ILE A 358 -6.02 2.10 -3.86
CA ILE A 358 -5.01 1.75 -2.84
C ILE A 358 -3.73 1.25 -3.52
N LYS A 359 -3.88 0.35 -4.49
CA LYS A 359 -2.77 -0.22 -5.27
C LYS A 359 -3.19 -0.31 -6.74
N PRO A 360 -3.34 0.82 -7.44
CA PRO A 360 -3.93 0.82 -8.78
C PRO A 360 -3.00 0.36 -9.90
N VAL A 361 -1.75 -0.01 -9.59
CA VAL A 361 -0.76 -0.47 -10.57
C VAL A 361 -0.15 -1.79 -10.15
N ALA A 362 0.01 -2.71 -11.11
CA ALA A 362 0.81 -3.91 -10.98
C ALA A 362 1.60 -4.19 -12.27
N MET A 363 2.74 -4.84 -12.11
CA MET A 363 3.53 -5.39 -13.20
C MET A 363 3.36 -6.90 -13.23
N VAL A 364 3.12 -7.46 -14.40
CA VAL A 364 2.91 -8.89 -14.63
C VAL A 364 3.61 -9.27 -15.94
N ASP A 365 4.63 -10.11 -15.89
CA ASP A 365 5.41 -10.53 -17.07
C ASP A 365 5.90 -9.37 -17.96
N GLY A 366 6.37 -8.28 -17.33
CA GLY A 366 6.82 -7.07 -18.03
C GLY A 366 5.69 -6.19 -18.58
N ILE A 367 4.43 -6.60 -18.40
CA ILE A 367 3.24 -5.85 -18.82
C ILE A 367 2.72 -5.04 -17.63
N MET A 368 2.46 -3.76 -17.85
CA MET A 368 1.87 -2.89 -16.84
C MET A 368 0.34 -2.91 -16.91
N TYR A 369 -0.28 -3.18 -15.76
CA TYR A 369 -1.71 -3.14 -15.56
C TYR A 369 -2.07 -1.96 -14.64
N VAL A 370 -3.05 -1.17 -15.03
CA VAL A 370 -3.49 -0.01 -14.26
C VAL A 370 -5.00 -0.01 -14.10
N ALA A 371 -5.46 0.04 -12.86
CA ALA A 371 -6.87 0.25 -12.54
C ALA A 371 -7.25 1.71 -12.77
N MET A 372 -8.24 1.95 -13.59
CA MET A 372 -8.71 3.29 -13.91
C MET A 372 -10.21 3.41 -13.66
N ASN A 373 -10.57 4.49 -13.00
CA ASN A 373 -11.94 4.78 -12.65
C ASN A 373 -12.48 5.94 -13.49
N PRO A 374 -13.73 5.89 -13.97
CA PRO A 374 -14.29 6.94 -14.78
C PRO A 374 -14.51 8.22 -13.94
N LEU A 375 -14.20 9.40 -14.48
CA LEU A 375 -14.50 10.70 -13.85
C LEU A 375 -16.01 11.04 -13.85
N ALA A 376 -16.72 10.62 -14.88
CA ALA A 376 -18.17 10.70 -15.00
C ALA A 376 -18.75 9.28 -15.05
N GLY A 377 -20.05 9.10 -15.12
CA GLY A 377 -20.69 7.77 -15.18
C GLY A 377 -20.01 6.80 -16.15
N GLY A 378 -20.22 5.51 -15.97
CA GLY A 378 -19.62 4.45 -16.76
C GLY A 378 -18.94 3.38 -15.91
N HIS A 379 -18.30 2.44 -16.59
CA HIS A 379 -17.60 1.33 -15.94
C HIS A 379 -16.12 1.65 -15.76
N PRO A 380 -15.50 1.19 -14.67
CA PRO A 380 -14.05 1.23 -14.54
C PRO A 380 -13.40 0.30 -15.58
N LEU A 381 -12.12 0.52 -15.84
CA LEU A 381 -11.38 -0.28 -16.79
C LEU A 381 -9.99 -0.65 -16.25
N ILE A 382 -9.44 -1.71 -16.83
CA ILE A 382 -8.02 -2.02 -16.74
C ILE A 382 -7.34 -1.48 -18.00
N TRP A 383 -6.33 -0.67 -17.82
CA TRP A 383 -5.41 -0.28 -18.87
C TRP A 383 -4.22 -1.24 -18.88
N LYS A 384 -3.90 -1.82 -20.03
CA LYS A 384 -2.84 -2.79 -20.21
C LYS A 384 -1.98 -2.34 -21.38
N ASP A 385 -0.83 -1.74 -21.09
CA ASP A 385 0.16 -1.30 -22.10
C ASP A 385 -0.44 -0.59 -23.34
N GLY A 386 -1.45 0.26 -23.15
CA GLY A 386 -2.12 1.00 -24.22
C GLY A 386 -3.49 0.45 -24.60
N GLU A 387 -3.81 -0.79 -24.30
CA GLU A 387 -5.12 -1.39 -24.48
C GLU A 387 -6.00 -1.17 -23.24
N THR A 388 -7.31 -1.10 -23.44
CA THR A 388 -8.28 -0.92 -22.35
C THR A 388 -9.29 -2.04 -22.33
N GLU A 389 -9.56 -2.59 -21.15
CA GLU A 389 -10.55 -3.63 -20.90
C GLU A 389 -11.58 -3.11 -19.86
N PRO A 390 -12.82 -2.82 -20.25
CA PRO A 390 -13.85 -2.37 -19.33
C PRO A 390 -14.35 -3.52 -18.44
N LEU A 391 -14.45 -3.26 -17.13
CA LEU A 391 -15.05 -4.18 -16.18
C LEU A 391 -16.47 -3.74 -15.85
N LYS A 392 -17.44 -4.61 -16.14
CA LYS A 392 -18.88 -4.29 -16.04
C LYS A 392 -19.37 -4.31 -14.59
N ILE A 393 -18.98 -3.32 -13.80
CA ILE A 393 -19.51 -3.08 -12.46
C ILE A 393 -20.04 -1.65 -12.34
N ASN A 394 -21.07 -1.46 -11.53
CA ASN A 394 -21.50 -0.14 -11.09
C ASN A 394 -20.70 0.26 -9.85
N GLY A 395 -19.49 0.81 -10.05
CA GLY A 395 -18.59 1.09 -8.93
C GLY A 395 -17.20 1.53 -9.38
N TYR A 396 -16.22 1.23 -8.54
CA TYR A 396 -14.82 1.61 -8.81
C TYR A 396 -13.84 0.48 -8.47
N LEU A 397 -12.68 0.50 -9.12
CA LEU A 397 -11.56 -0.37 -8.82
C LEU A 397 -10.68 0.26 -7.74
N SER A 398 -10.23 -0.58 -6.82
CA SER A 398 -9.36 -0.18 -5.70
C SER A 398 -7.92 -0.62 -5.89
N SER A 399 -7.70 -1.86 -6.34
CA SER A 399 -6.35 -2.40 -6.40
C SER A 399 -6.18 -3.39 -7.53
N ILE A 400 -4.92 -3.53 -8.00
CA ILE A 400 -4.47 -4.60 -8.88
C ILE A 400 -3.34 -5.36 -8.20
N TYR A 401 -3.36 -6.67 -8.33
CA TYR A 401 -2.36 -7.59 -7.83
C TYR A 401 -1.89 -8.50 -8.96
N ALA A 402 -0.64 -8.90 -8.90
CA ALA A 402 -0.07 -9.92 -9.76
C ALA A 402 0.29 -11.13 -8.91
N ASP A 403 -0.17 -12.31 -9.33
CA ASP A 403 0.40 -13.55 -8.85
C ASP A 403 1.64 -13.82 -9.69
N GLN A 404 2.80 -13.56 -9.11
CA GLN A 404 4.03 -14.11 -9.66
C GLN A 404 4.13 -15.54 -9.13
N PRO A 405 4.20 -16.54 -10.01
CA PRO A 405 4.55 -17.89 -9.55
C PRO A 405 5.85 -17.76 -8.76
N SER A 406 5.86 -18.28 -7.55
CA SER A 406 7.04 -18.26 -6.68
C SER A 406 8.24 -18.71 -7.51
N GLN A 407 9.30 -17.91 -7.55
CA GLN A 407 10.52 -18.22 -8.32
C GLN A 407 11.24 -19.47 -7.78
N ASP A 408 10.71 -20.10 -6.74
CA ASP A 408 11.30 -21.25 -6.06
C ASP A 408 11.11 -22.61 -6.75
N THR A 409 10.43 -22.66 -7.92
CA THR A 409 10.20 -23.94 -8.63
C THR A 409 11.06 -24.17 -9.86
N VAL A 410 12.14 -23.41 -10.06
CA VAL A 410 13.13 -23.71 -11.10
C VAL A 410 14.50 -23.96 -10.45
N ARG A 411 14.59 -25.08 -9.74
CA ARG A 411 15.86 -25.78 -9.52
C ARG A 411 15.65 -27.23 -9.97
N ASP A 412 15.99 -27.48 -11.21
CA ASP A 412 16.41 -28.76 -11.70
C ASP A 412 17.88 -28.66 -12.18
#